data_6bc8e4aeadbc245b7cad96b9538a9d14
#
_entry.id   6bc8e4aeadbc245b7cad96b9538a9d14
#
_cell.length_a   1.000
_cell.length_b   1.000
_cell.length_c   1.000
_cell.angle_alpha   90.00
_cell.angle_beta   90.00
_cell.angle_gamma   90.00
#
_symmetry.space_group_name_H-M   'P 1'
#
loop_
_entity.id
_entity.type
_entity.pdbx_description
1 polymer ?
#
loop_
_entity_poly.entity_id
_entity_poly.type
_entity_poly.pdbx_seq_one_letter_code
_entity_poly.pdbx_strand_id
1 'polypeptide(L)'
;GPDGGNGGDGGDVLLLADEALNTLIDFRYQPSYQARNGHGGGSRNKTGAAGEAIYVKVPIGTTVVDEDTQEVLGDLSKAGQILRVAAGGGRGLGNAAFKSSTNRAPRRTTPGKPGDIRRLRLQLKLLADVGLLGLPNAGKSTLIGQVSAANPKVADYPFTTLVPSLGVVRIAADASFVMADIPGLIVGAAEGAGLGAQFLRHLSRTRVLLHLVDVAPADASDPVANALAIEAELMQYSEALSERPIWIALSKVDQLQTEELGLMLEEFAQMFPDRPIYAVSALADIGLPELCQDLMGALQEHAQRVAEDVAFAELQKQLEARISSDVWAHSERMRQRQRSGPADREQLPAMDDFDDADATEVLYVRD
;
A
#
# COMPACT_ATOMS: atom_id res chain seq x y z
N GLY A 1 -15.89 -33.53 46.43
CA GLY A 1 -16.71 -32.36 46.08
C GLY A 1 -16.51 -31.98 44.63
N PRO A 2 -17.31 -31.10 44.06
CA PRO A 2 -17.13 -30.64 42.68
C PRO A 2 -15.83 -29.86 42.59
N ASP A 3 -14.92 -30.31 41.76
CA ASP A 3 -13.57 -29.77 41.64
C ASP A 3 -13.13 -29.56 40.18
N GLY A 4 -14.07 -29.69 39.25
CA GLY A 4 -13.81 -29.43 37.84
C GLY A 4 -13.69 -27.92 37.59
N GLY A 5 -12.51 -27.47 37.17
CA GLY A 5 -12.25 -26.09 36.80
C GLY A 5 -12.87 -25.70 35.46
N ASN A 6 -12.89 -24.39 35.16
CA ASN A 6 -13.37 -23.85 33.89
C ASN A 6 -12.40 -24.18 32.76
N GLY A 7 -12.89 -24.21 31.52
CA GLY A 7 -12.05 -24.23 30.34
C GLY A 7 -11.30 -22.89 30.17
N GLY A 8 -10.37 -22.84 29.22
CA GLY A 8 -9.76 -21.62 28.71
C GLY A 8 -10.57 -21.04 27.56
N ASP A 9 -10.47 -19.72 27.36
CA ASP A 9 -11.04 -19.04 26.20
C ASP A 9 -10.22 -19.37 24.93
N GLY A 10 -10.83 -19.34 23.78
CA GLY A 10 -10.13 -19.47 22.50
C GLY A 10 -9.32 -18.22 22.16
N GLY A 11 -8.29 -18.37 21.31
CA GLY A 11 -7.50 -17.23 20.82
C GLY A 11 -8.27 -16.38 19.81
N ASP A 12 -7.92 -15.11 19.73
CA ASP A 12 -8.44 -14.17 18.73
C ASP A 12 -7.62 -14.24 17.44
N VAL A 13 -8.22 -13.80 16.32
CA VAL A 13 -7.50 -13.54 15.08
C VAL A 13 -7.40 -12.05 14.88
N LEU A 14 -6.16 -11.59 14.71
CA LEU A 14 -5.79 -10.18 14.61
C LEU A 14 -5.02 -9.96 13.32
N LEU A 15 -5.35 -8.90 12.58
CA LEU A 15 -4.52 -8.41 11.49
C LEU A 15 -3.55 -7.37 12.04
N LEU A 16 -2.30 -7.46 11.62
CA LEU A 16 -1.23 -6.54 11.98
C LEU A 16 -0.67 -5.87 10.73
N ALA A 17 -0.74 -4.53 10.68
CA ALA A 17 -0.11 -3.76 9.61
C ALA A 17 1.42 -3.84 9.71
N ASP A 18 2.05 -4.44 8.72
CA ASP A 18 3.50 -4.61 8.64
C ASP A 18 4.05 -3.80 7.46
N GLU A 19 4.95 -2.87 7.75
CA GLU A 19 5.60 -2.03 6.74
C GLU A 19 6.55 -2.79 5.81
N ALA A 20 7.00 -3.98 6.21
CA ALA A 20 7.82 -4.84 5.37
C ALA A 20 7.02 -5.55 4.25
N LEU A 21 5.69 -5.50 4.31
CA LEU A 21 4.80 -6.09 3.31
C LEU A 21 4.26 -5.01 2.38
N ASN A 22 4.19 -5.35 1.08
CA ASN A 22 3.63 -4.46 0.05
C ASN A 22 2.64 -5.17 -0.87
N THR A 23 2.26 -6.41 -0.57
CA THR A 23 1.36 -7.23 -1.40
C THR A 23 0.51 -8.17 -0.56
N LEU A 24 -0.67 -8.51 -1.04
CA LEU A 24 -1.57 -9.51 -0.47
C LEU A 24 -1.45 -10.89 -1.16
N ILE A 25 -0.46 -11.07 -2.05
CA ILE A 25 -0.35 -12.28 -2.87
C ILE A 25 -0.23 -13.57 -2.05
N ASP A 26 0.38 -13.50 -0.86
CA ASP A 26 0.59 -14.66 0.00
C ASP A 26 -0.75 -15.27 0.47
N PHE A 27 -1.82 -14.46 0.53
CA PHE A 27 -3.17 -14.93 0.90
C PHE A 27 -3.82 -15.83 -0.17
N ARG A 28 -3.33 -15.82 -1.41
CA ARG A 28 -3.75 -16.78 -2.45
C ARG A 28 -3.26 -18.19 -2.15
N TYR A 29 -2.11 -18.31 -1.48
CA TYR A 29 -1.50 -19.60 -1.14
C TYR A 29 -1.92 -20.10 0.24
N GLN A 30 -2.20 -19.17 1.15
CA GLN A 30 -2.70 -19.47 2.50
C GLN A 30 -3.96 -18.64 2.77
N PRO A 31 -5.14 -19.09 2.29
CA PRO A 31 -6.38 -18.32 2.41
C PRO A 31 -7.09 -18.49 3.76
N SER A 32 -6.62 -19.38 4.64
CA SER A 32 -7.29 -19.72 5.89
C SER A 32 -6.36 -19.59 7.08
N TYR A 33 -6.84 -18.95 8.13
CA TYR A 33 -6.12 -18.71 9.38
C TYR A 33 -7.00 -19.09 10.57
N GLN A 34 -6.42 -19.79 11.54
CA GLN A 34 -7.13 -20.27 12.73
C GLN A 34 -6.29 -20.04 13.98
N ALA A 35 -6.88 -19.38 14.99
CA ALA A 35 -6.28 -19.27 16.31
C ALA A 35 -6.47 -20.58 17.11
N ARG A 36 -5.65 -20.79 18.12
CA ARG A 36 -5.73 -21.99 18.94
C ARG A 36 -6.96 -21.98 19.84
N ASN A 37 -7.55 -23.17 20.01
CA ASN A 37 -8.63 -23.37 20.98
C ASN A 37 -8.09 -23.29 22.40
N GLY A 38 -8.94 -22.87 23.35
CA GLY A 38 -8.64 -22.99 24.77
C GLY A 38 -8.63 -24.46 25.21
N HIS A 39 -7.84 -24.75 26.21
CA HIS A 39 -7.76 -26.08 26.79
C HIS A 39 -8.91 -26.36 27.77
N GLY A 40 -9.30 -27.61 27.89
CA GLY A 40 -10.29 -28.02 28.86
C GLY A 40 -9.85 -27.80 30.30
N GLY A 41 -10.78 -27.48 31.20
CA GLY A 41 -10.51 -27.41 32.64
C GLY A 41 -10.18 -28.78 33.21
N GLY A 42 -9.36 -28.78 34.25
CA GLY A 42 -8.96 -30.00 34.96
C GLY A 42 -9.59 -30.15 36.35
N SER A 43 -9.35 -31.31 36.99
CA SER A 43 -9.69 -31.54 38.39
C SER A 43 -8.94 -30.59 39.33
N ARG A 44 -9.35 -30.51 40.56
CA ARG A 44 -8.79 -29.60 41.60
C ARG A 44 -8.90 -28.14 41.21
N ASN A 45 -10.01 -27.73 40.58
CA ASN A 45 -10.27 -26.34 40.17
C ASN A 45 -9.25 -25.78 39.19
N LYS A 46 -8.51 -26.59 38.44
CA LYS A 46 -7.57 -26.14 37.47
C LYS A 46 -8.29 -25.56 36.25
N THR A 47 -8.16 -24.28 36.02
CA THR A 47 -8.64 -23.63 34.80
C THR A 47 -7.77 -24.03 33.61
N GLY A 48 -8.38 -24.34 32.47
CA GLY A 48 -7.67 -24.60 31.21
C GLY A 48 -6.93 -23.35 30.73
N ALA A 49 -5.79 -23.53 30.08
CA ALA A 49 -5.08 -22.42 29.44
C ALA A 49 -5.90 -21.83 28.31
N ALA A 50 -5.86 -20.52 28.16
CA ALA A 50 -6.44 -19.85 26.98
C ALA A 50 -5.66 -20.21 25.71
N GLY A 51 -6.35 -20.23 24.58
CA GLY A 51 -5.73 -20.35 23.26
C GLY A 51 -4.92 -19.09 22.93
N GLU A 52 -3.80 -19.28 22.24
CA GLU A 52 -3.01 -18.16 21.78
C GLU A 52 -3.72 -17.46 20.62
N ALA A 53 -3.71 -16.12 20.66
CA ALA A 53 -4.12 -15.30 19.53
C ALA A 53 -3.09 -15.41 18.39
N ILE A 54 -3.55 -15.29 17.14
CA ILE A 54 -2.67 -15.20 15.98
C ILE A 54 -2.68 -13.78 15.42
N TYR A 55 -1.50 -13.36 14.96
CA TYR A 55 -1.30 -12.09 14.28
C TYR A 55 -0.98 -12.37 12.81
N VAL A 56 -1.93 -12.08 11.95
CA VAL A 56 -1.77 -12.22 10.50
C VAL A 56 -1.29 -10.88 9.95
N LYS A 57 -0.10 -10.89 9.35
CA LYS A 57 0.53 -9.68 8.83
C LYS A 57 -0.10 -9.30 7.49
N VAL A 58 -0.44 -8.02 7.35
CA VAL A 58 -0.96 -7.42 6.11
C VAL A 58 -0.19 -6.14 5.79
N PRO A 59 -0.11 -5.72 4.51
CA PRO A 59 0.49 -4.45 4.14
C PRO A 59 -0.23 -3.26 4.77
N ILE A 60 0.50 -2.17 4.99
CA ILE A 60 -0.10 -0.87 5.31
C ILE A 60 -1.01 -0.44 4.17
N GLY A 61 -2.18 0.13 4.50
CA GLY A 61 -3.19 0.53 3.51
C GLY A 61 -4.19 -0.57 3.16
N THR A 62 -4.19 -1.68 3.93
CA THR A 62 -5.20 -2.73 3.76
C THR A 62 -6.53 -2.33 4.38
N THR A 63 -7.58 -2.31 3.58
CA THR A 63 -8.98 -2.24 4.01
C THR A 63 -9.52 -3.65 4.20
N VAL A 64 -10.22 -3.86 5.29
CA VAL A 64 -10.80 -5.16 5.65
C VAL A 64 -12.31 -5.07 5.59
N VAL A 65 -12.93 -5.87 4.73
CA VAL A 65 -14.38 -5.93 4.54
C VAL A 65 -14.85 -7.33 4.92
N ASP A 66 -15.89 -7.41 5.73
CA ASP A 66 -16.61 -8.67 5.97
C ASP A 66 -17.44 -9.01 4.73
N GLU A 67 -17.16 -10.15 4.09
CA GLU A 67 -17.78 -10.49 2.81
C GLU A 67 -19.25 -10.88 2.93
N ASP A 68 -19.64 -11.42 4.07
CA ASP A 68 -21.01 -11.84 4.32
C ASP A 68 -21.93 -10.64 4.63
N THR A 69 -21.44 -9.65 5.35
CA THR A 69 -22.19 -8.44 5.76
C THR A 69 -21.92 -7.23 4.87
N GLN A 70 -20.86 -7.26 4.03
CA GLN A 70 -20.35 -6.14 3.24
C GLN A 70 -19.95 -4.92 4.11
N GLU A 71 -19.72 -5.15 5.39
CA GLU A 71 -19.33 -4.12 6.35
C GLU A 71 -17.81 -3.93 6.35
N VAL A 72 -17.34 -2.68 6.32
CA VAL A 72 -15.94 -2.34 6.50
C VAL A 72 -15.58 -2.46 7.96
N LEU A 73 -14.77 -3.46 8.31
CA LEU A 73 -14.31 -3.70 9.68
C LEU A 73 -13.23 -2.70 10.12
N GLY A 74 -12.44 -2.21 9.17
CA GLY A 74 -11.44 -1.19 9.43
C GLY A 74 -10.41 -1.05 8.33
N ASP A 75 -9.61 0.04 8.44
CA ASP A 75 -8.47 0.34 7.59
C ASP A 75 -7.18 0.26 8.41
N LEU A 76 -6.21 -0.49 7.93
CA LEU A 76 -4.88 -0.64 8.53
C LEU A 76 -3.91 0.33 7.84
N SER A 77 -3.93 1.60 8.24
CA SER A 77 -3.22 2.70 7.57
C SER A 77 -1.87 3.07 8.20
N LYS A 78 -1.56 2.53 9.38
CA LYS A 78 -0.32 2.84 10.12
C LYS A 78 0.45 1.57 10.45
N ALA A 79 1.78 1.64 10.41
CA ALA A 79 2.66 0.55 10.84
C ALA A 79 2.36 0.14 12.28
N GLY A 80 2.30 -1.17 12.53
CA GLY A 80 2.00 -1.72 13.85
C GLY A 80 0.54 -1.63 14.29
N GLN A 81 -0.35 -1.06 13.47
CA GLN A 81 -1.78 -1.02 13.76
C GLN A 81 -2.37 -2.43 13.78
N ILE A 82 -3.20 -2.70 14.78
CA ILE A 82 -3.82 -4.01 14.99
C ILE A 82 -5.34 -3.87 14.86
N LEU A 83 -5.96 -4.80 14.12
CA LEU A 83 -7.40 -4.92 13.98
C LEU A 83 -7.82 -6.34 14.36
N ARG A 84 -8.70 -6.49 15.37
CA ARG A 84 -9.28 -7.78 15.70
C ARG A 84 -10.42 -8.10 14.72
N VAL A 85 -10.25 -9.15 13.95
CA VAL A 85 -11.21 -9.55 12.90
C VAL A 85 -12.10 -10.71 13.29
N ALA A 86 -11.65 -11.58 14.22
CA ALA A 86 -12.49 -12.63 14.77
C ALA A 86 -12.17 -12.85 16.25
N ALA A 87 -13.20 -12.92 17.07
CA ALA A 87 -13.08 -13.15 18.50
C ALA A 87 -13.03 -14.64 18.81
N GLY A 88 -12.18 -15.01 19.75
CA GLY A 88 -12.09 -16.35 20.29
C GLY A 88 -13.39 -16.79 20.99
N GLY A 89 -13.64 -18.09 20.98
CA GLY A 89 -14.80 -18.67 21.68
C GLY A 89 -14.68 -18.54 23.19
N GLY A 90 -15.81 -18.32 23.85
CA GLY A 90 -15.86 -18.23 25.29
C GLY A 90 -15.71 -19.60 25.95
N ARG A 91 -15.02 -19.63 27.09
CA ARG A 91 -14.79 -20.84 27.89
C ARG A 91 -16.07 -21.49 28.39
N GLY A 92 -16.04 -22.80 28.55
CA GLY A 92 -17.05 -23.55 29.29
C GLY A 92 -16.81 -23.47 30.79
N LEU A 93 -17.87 -23.58 31.57
CA LEU A 93 -17.82 -23.59 33.03
C LEU A 93 -17.76 -24.99 33.57
N GLY A 94 -16.79 -25.26 34.44
CA GLY A 94 -16.69 -26.52 35.19
C GLY A 94 -17.77 -26.63 36.29
N ASN A 95 -17.95 -27.81 36.81
CA ASN A 95 -18.99 -28.05 37.83
C ASN A 95 -18.77 -27.26 39.14
N ALA A 96 -17.53 -26.90 39.44
CA ALA A 96 -17.21 -26.07 40.59
C ALA A 96 -17.87 -24.66 40.53
N ALA A 97 -18.07 -24.10 39.35
CA ALA A 97 -18.73 -22.80 39.15
C ALA A 97 -20.23 -22.83 39.50
N PHE A 98 -20.86 -24.00 39.56
CA PHE A 98 -22.28 -24.16 39.89
C PHE A 98 -22.53 -24.56 41.35
N LYS A 99 -21.50 -24.51 42.19
CA LYS A 99 -21.62 -24.76 43.62
C LYS A 99 -22.41 -23.63 44.32
N SER A 100 -23.43 -24.02 45.08
CA SER A 100 -24.26 -23.10 45.84
C SER A 100 -24.55 -23.66 47.23
N SER A 101 -25.22 -22.89 48.11
CA SER A 101 -25.63 -23.31 49.44
C SER A 101 -26.61 -24.51 49.38
N THR A 102 -27.45 -24.55 48.37
CA THR A 102 -28.46 -25.60 48.13
C THR A 102 -27.93 -26.79 47.35
N ASN A 103 -26.94 -26.58 46.46
CA ASN A 103 -26.31 -27.64 45.65
C ASN A 103 -24.80 -27.66 45.92
N ARG A 104 -24.38 -28.44 46.89
CA ARG A 104 -22.96 -28.58 47.30
C ARG A 104 -22.12 -29.46 46.39
N ALA A 105 -22.77 -30.30 45.55
CA ALA A 105 -22.09 -31.23 44.65
C ALA A 105 -22.71 -31.24 43.24
N PRO A 106 -22.66 -30.08 42.50
CA PRO A 106 -23.21 -30.00 41.15
C PRO A 106 -22.43 -30.90 40.19
N ARG A 107 -23.17 -31.58 39.32
CA ARG A 107 -22.62 -32.36 38.19
C ARG A 107 -22.73 -31.60 36.86
N ARG A 108 -23.44 -30.47 36.87
CA ARG A 108 -23.65 -29.64 35.68
C ARG A 108 -22.34 -28.97 35.25
N THR A 109 -22.09 -29.03 33.96
CA THR A 109 -21.06 -28.24 33.26
C THR A 109 -21.69 -27.52 32.08
N THR A 110 -21.09 -26.46 31.58
CA THR A 110 -21.48 -25.84 30.30
C THR A 110 -20.36 -26.01 29.28
N PRO A 111 -20.69 -26.34 28.04
CA PRO A 111 -19.69 -26.33 26.97
C PRO A 111 -19.21 -24.90 26.73
N GLY A 112 -18.05 -24.72 26.12
CA GLY A 112 -17.58 -23.44 25.60
C GLY A 112 -18.49 -22.94 24.47
N LYS A 113 -18.44 -21.65 24.24
CA LYS A 113 -19.11 -21.03 23.10
C LYS A 113 -18.16 -21.05 21.90
N PRO A 114 -18.65 -21.29 20.67
CA PRO A 114 -17.82 -21.19 19.48
C PRO A 114 -17.30 -19.75 19.32
N GLY A 115 -16.16 -19.61 18.67
CA GLY A 115 -15.65 -18.31 18.26
C GLY A 115 -16.27 -17.84 16.95
N ASP A 116 -15.86 -16.67 16.52
CA ASP A 116 -16.29 -16.09 15.26
C ASP A 116 -15.66 -16.83 14.08
N ILE A 117 -16.46 -17.04 13.04
CA ILE A 117 -16.03 -17.48 11.72
C ILE A 117 -16.40 -16.34 10.78
N ARG A 118 -15.42 -15.82 10.03
CA ARG A 118 -15.65 -14.73 9.10
C ARG A 118 -14.93 -14.97 7.78
N ARG A 119 -15.60 -14.61 6.71
CA ARG A 119 -15.00 -14.50 5.39
C ARG A 119 -14.66 -13.04 5.15
N LEU A 120 -13.36 -12.76 4.92
CA LEU A 120 -12.85 -11.41 4.81
C LEU A 120 -12.35 -11.15 3.40
N ARG A 121 -12.72 -10.00 2.87
CA ARG A 121 -12.14 -9.43 1.67
C ARG A 121 -11.09 -8.41 2.08
N LEU A 122 -9.84 -8.66 1.70
CA LEU A 122 -8.74 -7.75 1.92
C LEU A 122 -8.50 -6.94 0.65
N GLN A 123 -8.61 -5.63 0.75
CA GLN A 123 -8.36 -4.71 -0.35
C GLN A 123 -7.15 -3.85 0.00
N LEU A 124 -6.07 -3.99 -0.76
CA LEU A 124 -4.91 -3.14 -0.59
C LEU A 124 -5.16 -1.82 -1.31
N LYS A 125 -5.37 -0.76 -0.54
CA LYS A 125 -5.30 0.61 -1.05
C LYS A 125 -3.84 0.99 -1.13
N LEU A 126 -3.25 0.94 -2.32
CA LEU A 126 -1.91 1.44 -2.54
C LEU A 126 -1.90 2.95 -2.34
N LEU A 127 -1.40 3.36 -1.20
CA LEU A 127 -1.22 4.75 -0.85
C LEU A 127 0.25 5.08 -1.05
N ALA A 128 0.66 5.40 -2.28
CA ALA A 128 1.95 6.02 -2.49
C ALA A 128 1.88 7.45 -1.97
N ASP A 129 2.74 7.78 -1.03
CA ASP A 129 2.92 9.14 -0.55
C ASP A 129 3.75 9.95 -1.55
N VAL A 130 4.74 9.28 -2.17
CA VAL A 130 5.66 9.85 -3.17
C VAL A 130 5.55 9.05 -4.46
N GLY A 131 5.21 9.73 -5.55
CA GLY A 131 5.19 9.16 -6.90
C GLY A 131 6.49 9.49 -7.65
N LEU A 132 7.15 8.47 -8.23
CA LEU A 132 8.34 8.67 -9.06
C LEU A 132 7.97 8.95 -10.51
N LEU A 133 8.51 10.03 -11.04
CA LEU A 133 8.49 10.38 -12.46
C LEU A 133 9.89 10.22 -13.04
N GLY A 134 10.00 10.05 -14.33
CA GLY A 134 11.29 10.03 -15.03
C GLY A 134 11.29 9.06 -16.20
N LEU A 135 12.19 9.25 -17.14
CA LEU A 135 12.38 8.41 -18.33
C LEU A 135 12.61 6.94 -17.96
N PRO A 136 12.33 6.00 -18.87
CA PRO A 136 12.84 4.65 -18.74
C PRO A 136 14.35 4.70 -18.48
N ASN A 137 14.84 3.81 -17.61
CA ASN A 137 16.25 3.73 -17.20
C ASN A 137 16.83 4.93 -16.41
N ALA A 138 16.01 5.91 -16.01
CA ALA A 138 16.44 6.98 -15.10
C ALA A 138 16.88 6.47 -13.70
N GLY A 139 16.66 5.19 -13.39
CA GLY A 139 17.05 4.58 -12.13
C GLY A 139 15.94 4.50 -11.08
N LYS A 140 14.66 4.69 -11.47
CA LYS A 140 13.52 4.69 -10.55
C LYS A 140 13.42 3.41 -9.70
N SER A 141 13.42 2.24 -10.34
CA SER A 141 13.35 0.96 -9.63
C SER A 141 14.58 0.69 -8.78
N THR A 142 15.77 1.15 -9.22
CA THR A 142 17.01 1.05 -8.44
C THR A 142 16.94 1.93 -7.20
N LEU A 143 16.43 3.15 -7.34
CA LEU A 143 16.22 4.07 -6.21
C LEU A 143 15.28 3.45 -5.18
N ILE A 144 14.11 2.97 -5.60
CA ILE A 144 13.16 2.29 -4.71
C ILE A 144 13.83 1.12 -4.01
N GLY A 145 14.61 0.30 -4.75
CA GLY A 145 15.33 -0.84 -4.19
C GLY A 145 16.32 -0.46 -3.10
N GLN A 146 17.02 0.64 -3.29
CA GLN A 146 18.05 1.09 -2.36
C GLN A 146 17.47 1.72 -1.09
N VAL A 147 16.41 2.51 -1.21
CA VAL A 147 15.81 3.23 -0.06
C VAL A 147 14.77 2.43 0.70
N SER A 148 14.31 1.30 0.16
CA SER A 148 13.28 0.47 0.79
C SER A 148 13.82 -0.30 1.99
N ALA A 149 13.06 -0.32 3.07
CA ALA A 149 13.35 -1.10 4.28
C ALA A 149 13.30 -2.62 4.06
N ALA A 150 12.63 -3.07 3.01
CA ALA A 150 12.59 -4.45 2.55
C ALA A 150 12.77 -4.48 1.03
N ASN A 151 13.25 -5.61 0.49
CA ASN A 151 13.39 -5.77 -0.95
C ASN A 151 12.06 -5.41 -1.63
N PRO A 152 12.04 -4.42 -2.55
CA PRO A 152 10.82 -4.07 -3.25
C PRO A 152 10.31 -5.31 -3.96
N LYS A 153 9.12 -5.73 -3.62
CA LYS A 153 8.44 -6.77 -4.34
C LYS A 153 7.71 -6.11 -5.51
N VAL A 154 7.97 -6.62 -6.68
CA VAL A 154 7.20 -6.31 -7.87
C VAL A 154 5.77 -6.74 -7.58
N ALA A 155 4.85 -5.80 -7.47
CA ALA A 155 3.46 -6.12 -7.22
C ALA A 155 2.83 -6.54 -8.55
N ASP A 156 2.58 -7.84 -8.69
CA ASP A 156 1.90 -8.40 -9.86
C ASP A 156 0.39 -8.15 -9.70
N TYR A 157 -0.05 -7.01 -10.23
CA TYR A 157 -1.48 -6.69 -10.29
C TYR A 157 -2.08 -7.28 -11.55
N PRO A 158 -3.07 -8.17 -11.45
CA PRO A 158 -3.67 -8.82 -12.61
C PRO A 158 -4.32 -7.87 -13.63
N PHE A 159 -4.46 -6.60 -13.27
CA PHE A 159 -5.05 -5.54 -14.12
C PHE A 159 -4.05 -4.51 -14.65
N THR A 160 -2.73 -4.68 -14.39
CA THR A 160 -1.68 -3.81 -14.94
C THR A 160 -0.83 -4.61 -15.91
N THR A 161 -0.73 -4.11 -17.15
CA THR A 161 0.23 -4.62 -18.14
C THR A 161 1.67 -4.18 -17.81
N LEU A 162 1.80 -3.13 -16.98
CA LEU A 162 3.06 -2.62 -16.46
C LEU A 162 3.03 -2.77 -14.94
N VAL A 163 4.00 -3.48 -14.41
CA VAL A 163 4.09 -3.81 -12.98
C VAL A 163 4.75 -2.67 -12.23
N PRO A 164 4.02 -1.94 -11.35
CA PRO A 164 4.62 -0.86 -10.58
C PRO A 164 5.56 -1.40 -9.50
N SER A 165 6.69 -0.76 -9.33
CA SER A 165 7.59 -1.00 -8.20
C SER A 165 7.16 -0.13 -7.02
N LEU A 166 7.01 -0.75 -5.86
CA LEU A 166 6.65 -0.09 -4.62
C LEU A 166 7.73 -0.34 -3.57
N GLY A 167 8.03 0.67 -2.78
CA GLY A 167 8.96 0.55 -1.67
C GLY A 167 8.48 1.32 -0.45
N VAL A 168 8.64 0.73 0.72
CA VAL A 168 8.43 1.41 2.00
C VAL A 168 9.75 1.97 2.46
N VAL A 169 9.87 3.29 2.51
CA VAL A 169 11.06 4.02 2.99
C VAL A 169 10.89 4.26 4.47
N ARG A 170 11.81 3.73 5.27
CA ARG A 170 11.80 3.87 6.72
C ARG A 170 12.88 4.85 7.16
N ILE A 171 12.48 5.92 7.83
CA ILE A 171 13.39 6.93 8.38
C ILE A 171 13.64 6.65 9.86
N ALA A 172 12.60 6.28 10.61
CA ALA A 172 12.66 5.96 12.03
C ALA A 172 11.64 4.86 12.36
N ALA A 173 11.63 4.41 13.62
CA ALA A 173 10.73 3.34 14.07
C ALA A 173 9.25 3.66 13.85
N ASP A 174 8.88 4.93 13.91
CA ASP A 174 7.52 5.47 13.79
C ASP A 174 7.33 6.38 12.56
N ALA A 175 8.34 6.47 11.69
CA ALA A 175 8.33 7.35 10.53
C ALA A 175 8.72 6.58 9.26
N SER A 176 7.72 6.31 8.44
CA SER A 176 7.89 5.66 7.13
C SER A 176 6.89 6.24 6.12
N PHE A 177 7.23 6.15 4.84
CA PHE A 177 6.36 6.53 3.74
C PHE A 177 6.49 5.54 2.57
N VAL A 178 5.50 5.52 1.70
CA VAL A 178 5.48 4.65 0.52
C VAL A 178 5.88 5.43 -0.72
N MET A 179 6.87 4.92 -1.43
CA MET A 179 7.31 5.42 -2.73
C MET A 179 6.88 4.45 -3.83
N ALA A 180 6.30 4.96 -4.91
CA ALA A 180 5.85 4.16 -6.04
C ALA A 180 6.43 4.67 -7.35
N ASP A 181 6.91 3.76 -8.19
CA ASP A 181 7.18 4.06 -9.60
C ASP A 181 5.84 4.22 -10.32
N ILE A 182 5.72 5.27 -11.12
CA ILE A 182 4.57 5.55 -11.97
C ILE A 182 4.91 5.08 -13.40
N PRO A 183 4.78 3.77 -13.71
CA PRO A 183 5.08 3.27 -15.03
C PRO A 183 4.02 3.79 -16.03
N GLY A 184 4.44 4.11 -17.25
CA GLY A 184 3.52 4.42 -18.35
C GLY A 184 2.99 5.84 -18.40
N LEU A 185 3.45 6.76 -17.53
CA LEU A 185 3.29 8.20 -17.78
C LEU A 185 4.13 8.63 -18.97
N ILE A 186 5.22 7.91 -19.28
CA ILE A 186 6.26 8.33 -20.20
C ILE A 186 6.52 7.23 -21.23
N VAL A 187 6.39 7.57 -22.51
CA VAL A 187 6.74 6.75 -23.68
C VAL A 187 6.12 5.35 -23.67
N GLY A 188 4.94 5.22 -24.22
CA GLY A 188 4.27 3.93 -24.43
C GLY A 188 2.78 3.89 -24.03
N ALA A 189 2.24 4.92 -23.40
CA ALA A 189 0.80 5.06 -23.23
C ALA A 189 0.06 5.11 -24.57
N ALA A 190 0.77 5.44 -25.66
CA ALA A 190 0.26 5.40 -27.04
C ALA A 190 0.18 3.98 -27.62
N GLU A 191 0.84 2.98 -27.03
CA GLU A 191 0.91 1.62 -27.55
C GLU A 191 -0.03 0.60 -26.87
N GLY A 192 -1.06 1.07 -26.18
CA GLY A 192 -2.19 0.22 -25.84
C GLY A 192 -2.09 -0.60 -24.53
N ALA A 193 -1.03 -0.44 -23.76
CA ALA A 193 -0.95 -1.02 -22.43
C ALA A 193 -1.55 -0.04 -21.40
N GLY A 194 -2.89 0.00 -21.27
CA GLY A 194 -3.56 0.86 -20.31
C GLY A 194 -3.13 0.52 -18.88
N LEU A 195 -2.60 1.50 -18.15
CA LEU A 195 -2.58 1.45 -16.69
C LEU A 195 -4.02 1.23 -16.23
N GLY A 196 -4.28 0.16 -15.50
CA GLY A 196 -5.62 -0.13 -15.02
C GLY A 196 -6.19 1.05 -14.24
N ALA A 197 -7.47 1.35 -14.42
CA ALA A 197 -8.16 2.47 -13.76
C ALA A 197 -7.98 2.47 -12.23
N GLN A 198 -7.70 1.32 -11.65
CA GLN A 198 -7.42 1.17 -10.22
C GLN A 198 -6.04 1.73 -9.84
N PHE A 199 -4.99 1.45 -10.61
CA PHE A 199 -3.66 2.03 -10.34
C PHE A 199 -3.67 3.55 -10.44
N LEU A 200 -4.39 4.07 -11.40
CA LEU A 200 -4.54 5.52 -11.62
C LEU A 200 -5.29 6.21 -10.47
N ARG A 201 -6.22 5.51 -9.83
CA ARG A 201 -6.88 5.97 -8.59
C ARG A 201 -5.89 6.11 -7.43
N HIS A 202 -4.80 5.35 -7.43
CA HIS A 202 -3.77 5.42 -6.39
C HIS A 202 -2.85 6.64 -6.57
N LEU A 203 -2.62 7.08 -7.81
CA LEU A 203 -1.88 8.31 -8.10
C LEU A 203 -2.55 9.56 -7.57
N SER A 204 -3.88 9.59 -7.51
CA SER A 204 -4.62 10.74 -6.98
C SER A 204 -4.25 11.07 -5.52
N ARG A 205 -3.69 10.12 -4.80
CA ARG A 205 -3.34 10.24 -3.39
C ARG A 205 -1.86 10.55 -3.14
N THR A 206 -1.02 10.54 -4.16
CA THR A 206 0.37 11.00 -4.02
C THR A 206 0.39 12.45 -3.56
N ARG A 207 1.23 12.75 -2.58
CA ARG A 207 1.36 14.09 -2.01
C ARG A 207 2.51 14.86 -2.62
N VAL A 208 3.56 14.14 -3.00
CA VAL A 208 4.77 14.68 -3.64
C VAL A 208 5.10 13.84 -4.86
N LEU A 209 5.51 14.49 -5.93
CA LEU A 209 6.08 13.84 -7.11
C LEU A 209 7.59 14.05 -7.08
N LEU A 210 8.35 12.97 -7.17
CA LEU A 210 9.81 13.00 -7.27
C LEU A 210 10.21 12.70 -8.71
N HIS A 211 10.65 13.72 -9.40
CA HIS A 211 11.11 13.62 -10.79
C HIS A 211 12.58 13.20 -10.82
N LEU A 212 12.84 11.98 -11.23
CA LEU A 212 14.17 11.42 -11.35
C LEU A 212 14.72 11.70 -12.75
N VAL A 213 15.77 12.49 -12.83
CA VAL A 213 16.42 12.91 -14.09
C VAL A 213 17.79 12.26 -14.19
N ASP A 214 18.01 11.47 -15.23
CA ASP A 214 19.31 10.86 -15.55
C ASP A 214 20.27 11.95 -16.07
N VAL A 215 21.36 12.22 -15.35
CA VAL A 215 22.35 13.24 -15.73
C VAL A 215 23.41 12.72 -16.70
N ALA A 216 23.45 11.41 -16.93
CA ALA A 216 24.36 10.75 -17.85
C ALA A 216 23.61 9.73 -18.74
N PRO A 217 22.60 10.19 -19.52
CA PRO A 217 21.79 9.30 -20.34
C PRO A 217 22.63 8.61 -21.42
N ALA A 218 22.38 7.32 -21.64
CA ALA A 218 23.18 6.51 -22.58
C ALA A 218 23.08 6.97 -24.02
N ASP A 219 22.01 7.69 -24.40
CA ASP A 219 21.77 8.26 -25.72
C ASP A 219 22.35 9.69 -25.87
N ALA A 220 23.04 10.18 -24.86
CA ALA A 220 23.60 11.54 -24.81
C ALA A 220 22.55 12.64 -25.03
N SER A 221 21.29 12.38 -24.68
CA SER A 221 20.22 13.39 -24.72
C SER A 221 20.44 14.45 -23.63
N ASP A 222 19.89 15.65 -23.83
CA ASP A 222 19.98 16.73 -22.86
C ASP A 222 19.08 16.45 -21.63
N PRO A 223 19.63 16.36 -20.41
CA PRO A 223 18.84 16.12 -19.19
C PRO A 223 17.78 17.17 -18.92
N VAL A 224 18.03 18.45 -19.21
CA VAL A 224 17.06 19.53 -19.00
C VAL A 224 15.90 19.41 -20.00
N ALA A 225 16.20 19.14 -21.26
CA ALA A 225 15.17 18.92 -22.27
C ALA A 225 14.32 17.68 -21.93
N ASN A 226 14.94 16.61 -21.46
CA ASN A 226 14.27 15.42 -20.99
C ASN A 226 13.32 15.72 -19.81
N ALA A 227 13.78 16.52 -18.85
CA ALA A 227 12.96 16.90 -17.70
C ALA A 227 11.73 17.70 -18.14
N LEU A 228 11.90 18.69 -19.01
CA LEU A 228 10.80 19.49 -19.55
C LEU A 228 9.78 18.65 -20.33
N ALA A 229 10.26 17.69 -21.12
CA ALA A 229 9.39 16.78 -21.89
C ALA A 229 8.49 15.96 -20.96
N ILE A 230 9.05 15.43 -19.87
CA ILE A 230 8.31 14.66 -18.86
C ILE A 230 7.24 15.51 -18.19
N GLU A 231 7.55 16.74 -17.84
CA GLU A 231 6.58 17.64 -17.21
C GLU A 231 5.46 18.04 -18.17
N ALA A 232 5.79 18.27 -19.42
CA ALA A 232 4.78 18.51 -20.46
C ALA A 232 3.84 17.29 -20.63
N GLU A 233 4.37 16.07 -20.57
CA GLU A 233 3.59 14.87 -20.64
C GLU A 233 2.71 14.68 -19.39
N LEU A 234 3.25 14.95 -18.19
CA LEU A 234 2.48 14.93 -16.95
C LEU A 234 1.29 15.89 -17.02
N MET A 235 1.50 17.10 -17.53
CA MET A 235 0.44 18.11 -17.67
C MET A 235 -0.63 17.65 -18.69
N GLN A 236 -0.24 17.02 -19.78
CA GLN A 236 -1.19 16.44 -20.76
C GLN A 236 -1.96 15.25 -20.17
N TYR A 237 -1.34 14.51 -19.27
CA TYR A 237 -1.95 13.37 -18.60
C TYR A 237 -3.00 13.81 -17.57
N SER A 238 -2.64 14.69 -16.66
CA SER A 238 -3.53 15.34 -15.68
C SER A 238 -2.97 16.68 -15.26
N GLU A 239 -3.68 17.74 -15.58
CA GLU A 239 -3.34 19.10 -15.13
C GLU A 239 -3.38 19.17 -13.60
N ALA A 240 -4.38 18.54 -12.98
CA ALA A 240 -4.52 18.50 -11.54
C ALA A 240 -3.35 17.78 -10.84
N LEU A 241 -2.78 16.73 -11.45
CA LEU A 241 -1.62 16.04 -10.90
C LEU A 241 -0.36 16.90 -10.94
N SER A 242 -0.21 17.75 -11.96
CA SER A 242 0.90 18.70 -12.06
C SER A 242 0.87 19.84 -11.03
N GLU A 243 -0.26 20.04 -10.34
CA GLU A 243 -0.38 20.96 -9.21
C GLU A 243 0.25 20.40 -7.91
N ARG A 244 0.59 19.10 -7.85
CA ARG A 244 1.32 18.52 -6.73
C ARG A 244 2.73 19.10 -6.65
N PRO A 245 3.32 19.22 -5.44
CA PRO A 245 4.73 19.57 -5.31
C PRO A 245 5.60 18.58 -6.10
N ILE A 246 6.43 19.11 -7.01
CA ILE A 246 7.38 18.34 -7.80
C ILE A 246 8.78 18.64 -7.29
N TRP A 247 9.48 17.62 -6.83
CA TRP A 247 10.88 17.66 -6.45
C TRP A 247 11.73 17.04 -7.53
N ILE A 248 12.96 17.51 -7.72
CA ILE A 248 13.87 17.00 -8.74
C ILE A 248 15.02 16.26 -8.08
N ALA A 249 15.26 15.04 -8.52
CA ALA A 249 16.43 14.26 -8.14
C ALA A 249 17.28 13.99 -9.39
N LEU A 250 18.44 14.61 -9.46
CA LEU A 250 19.45 14.34 -10.49
C LEU A 250 20.10 13.00 -10.16
N SER A 251 19.83 11.98 -10.95
CA SER A 251 20.27 10.60 -10.71
C SER A 251 21.57 10.28 -11.45
N LYS A 252 22.28 9.26 -10.97
CA LYS A 252 23.56 8.76 -11.51
C LYS A 252 24.69 9.80 -11.45
N VAL A 253 24.68 10.65 -10.44
CA VAL A 253 25.69 11.71 -10.29
C VAL A 253 27.11 11.18 -10.08
N ASP A 254 27.25 9.90 -9.71
CA ASP A 254 28.50 9.17 -9.64
C ASP A 254 29.22 9.06 -10.99
N GLN A 255 28.54 9.31 -12.11
CA GLN A 255 29.09 9.28 -13.46
C GLN A 255 29.62 10.63 -13.92
N LEU A 256 29.40 11.73 -13.17
CA LEU A 256 29.85 13.07 -13.50
C LEU A 256 31.08 13.48 -12.66
N GLN A 257 31.90 14.35 -13.23
CA GLN A 257 32.91 15.06 -12.45
C GLN A 257 32.28 16.15 -11.59
N THR A 258 32.96 16.56 -10.51
CA THR A 258 32.41 17.53 -9.54
C THR A 258 32.04 18.86 -10.20
N GLU A 259 32.86 19.33 -11.14
CA GLU A 259 32.62 20.60 -11.89
C GLU A 259 31.41 20.47 -12.80
N GLU A 260 31.23 19.34 -13.49
CA GLU A 260 30.07 19.06 -14.37
C GLU A 260 28.79 18.99 -13.56
N LEU A 261 28.82 18.31 -12.41
CA LEU A 261 27.69 18.26 -11.51
C LEU A 261 27.29 19.65 -10.99
N GLY A 262 28.30 20.48 -10.64
CA GLY A 262 28.05 21.88 -10.23
C GLY A 262 27.31 22.68 -11.29
N LEU A 263 27.76 22.63 -12.55
CA LEU A 263 27.11 23.31 -13.67
C LEU A 263 25.68 22.79 -13.90
N MET A 264 25.48 21.47 -13.82
CA MET A 264 24.15 20.87 -13.97
C MET A 264 23.19 21.32 -12.88
N LEU A 265 23.64 21.39 -11.64
CA LEU A 265 22.83 21.88 -10.52
C LEU A 265 22.44 23.34 -10.70
N GLU A 266 23.38 24.18 -11.16
CA GLU A 266 23.09 25.60 -11.46
C GLU A 266 22.06 25.74 -12.59
N GLU A 267 22.19 24.96 -13.65
CA GLU A 267 21.28 24.98 -14.80
C GLU A 267 19.86 24.56 -14.38
N PHE A 268 19.73 23.47 -13.59
CA PHE A 268 18.44 23.02 -13.07
C PHE A 268 17.84 24.04 -12.08
N ALA A 269 18.65 24.67 -11.23
CA ALA A 269 18.18 25.71 -10.31
C ALA A 269 17.67 26.95 -11.04
N GLN A 270 18.26 27.31 -12.18
CA GLN A 270 17.78 28.41 -13.03
C GLN A 270 16.47 28.03 -13.74
N MET A 271 16.37 26.81 -14.23
CA MET A 271 15.19 26.34 -14.96
C MET A 271 14.00 26.07 -14.04
N PHE A 272 14.24 25.60 -12.81
CA PHE A 272 13.22 25.23 -11.82
C PHE A 272 13.44 25.93 -10.46
N PRO A 273 13.34 27.27 -10.39
CA PRO A 273 13.78 28.05 -9.24
C PRO A 273 13.01 27.78 -7.94
N ASP A 274 11.77 27.31 -8.05
CA ASP A 274 10.88 27.07 -6.89
C ASP A 274 10.84 25.60 -6.44
N ARG A 275 11.75 24.77 -6.96
CA ARG A 275 11.73 23.33 -6.68
C ARG A 275 12.96 22.87 -5.90
N PRO A 276 12.78 22.00 -4.91
CA PRO A 276 13.90 21.30 -4.29
C PRO A 276 14.63 20.41 -5.31
N ILE A 277 15.96 20.54 -5.37
CA ILE A 277 16.82 19.80 -6.29
C ILE A 277 17.85 19.03 -5.48
N TYR A 278 17.96 17.72 -5.72
CA TYR A 278 18.87 16.80 -5.05
C TYR A 278 19.80 16.14 -6.05
N ALA A 279 21.07 15.97 -5.69
CA ALA A 279 22.02 15.16 -6.43
C ALA A 279 22.10 13.77 -5.78
N VAL A 280 21.73 12.72 -6.51
CA VAL A 280 21.64 11.37 -5.94
C VAL A 280 22.31 10.32 -6.81
N SER A 281 22.84 9.28 -6.18
CA SER A 281 23.21 8.04 -6.82
C SER A 281 22.69 6.87 -5.98
N ALA A 282 21.80 6.09 -6.55
CA ALA A 282 21.31 4.87 -5.91
C ALA A 282 22.38 3.78 -5.84
N LEU A 283 23.31 3.73 -6.80
CA LEU A 283 24.38 2.73 -6.81
C LEU A 283 25.51 3.09 -5.84
N ALA A 284 25.86 4.37 -5.73
CA ALA A 284 26.93 4.85 -4.86
C ALA A 284 26.44 5.30 -3.47
N ASP A 285 25.15 5.20 -3.20
CA ASP A 285 24.48 5.63 -1.94
C ASP A 285 24.75 7.11 -1.62
N ILE A 286 24.70 7.97 -2.65
CA ILE A 286 24.94 9.41 -2.53
C ILE A 286 23.62 10.14 -2.42
N GLY A 287 23.47 11.06 -1.45
CA GLY A 287 22.34 11.99 -1.30
C GLY A 287 21.01 11.38 -0.91
N LEU A 288 20.92 10.04 -0.77
CA LEU A 288 19.67 9.34 -0.48
C LEU A 288 19.14 9.59 0.94
N PRO A 289 19.97 9.56 2.00
CA PRO A 289 19.47 9.84 3.34
C PRO A 289 18.86 11.23 3.49
N GLU A 290 19.52 12.27 2.92
CA GLU A 290 19.04 13.65 2.95
C GLU A 290 17.72 13.79 2.19
N LEU A 291 17.65 13.30 0.96
CA LEU A 291 16.41 13.27 0.16
C LEU A 291 15.26 12.62 0.92
N CYS A 292 15.49 11.44 1.51
CA CYS A 292 14.44 10.69 2.20
C CYS A 292 13.99 11.37 3.49
N GLN A 293 14.90 12.01 4.24
CA GLN A 293 14.57 12.79 5.44
C GLN A 293 13.72 14.01 5.09
N ASP A 294 14.10 14.75 4.06
CA ASP A 294 13.37 15.95 3.64
C ASP A 294 11.99 15.61 3.05
N LEU A 295 11.89 14.50 2.28
CA LEU A 295 10.59 13.97 1.84
C LEU A 295 9.69 13.63 3.03
N MET A 296 10.24 12.95 4.04
CA MET A 296 9.47 12.61 5.24
C MET A 296 9.01 13.87 5.98
N GLY A 297 9.88 14.88 6.11
CA GLY A 297 9.55 16.18 6.71
C GLY A 297 8.39 16.86 5.98
N ALA A 298 8.47 16.94 4.65
CA ALA A 298 7.41 17.52 3.83
C ALA A 298 6.07 16.77 3.95
N LEU A 299 6.11 15.43 4.01
CA LEU A 299 4.91 14.61 4.20
C LEU A 299 4.28 14.81 5.58
N GLN A 300 5.11 14.94 6.63
CA GLN A 300 4.63 15.21 7.99
C GLN A 300 4.02 16.61 8.09
N GLU A 301 4.66 17.63 7.51
CA GLU A 301 4.13 18.99 7.45
C GLU A 301 2.80 19.04 6.71
N HIS A 302 2.71 18.36 5.56
CA HIS A 302 1.45 18.23 4.81
C HIS A 302 0.36 17.57 5.67
N ALA A 303 0.68 16.47 6.37
CA ALA A 303 -0.28 15.76 7.21
C ALA A 303 -0.75 16.62 8.39
N GLN A 304 0.16 17.36 9.03
CA GLN A 304 -0.16 18.30 10.09
C GLN A 304 -1.07 19.43 9.58
N ARG A 305 -0.73 20.01 8.43
CA ARG A 305 -1.54 21.08 7.84
C ARG A 305 -2.94 20.61 7.46
N VAL A 306 -3.10 19.39 6.95
CA VAL A 306 -4.42 18.78 6.70
C VAL A 306 -5.21 18.59 7.99
N ALA A 307 -4.55 18.28 9.12
CA ALA A 307 -5.21 18.10 10.40
C ALA A 307 -5.63 19.42 11.06
N GLU A 308 -4.86 20.49 10.88
CA GLU A 308 -5.06 21.79 11.55
C GLU A 308 -5.88 22.78 10.72
N ASP A 309 -5.82 22.71 9.38
CA ASP A 309 -6.47 23.65 8.46
C ASP A 309 -7.57 22.95 7.64
N VAL A 310 -8.83 23.20 8.03
CA VAL A 310 -10.01 22.63 7.37
C VAL A 310 -10.12 23.07 5.90
N ALA A 311 -9.75 24.31 5.59
CA ALA A 311 -9.79 24.82 4.21
C ALA A 311 -8.75 24.11 3.34
N PHE A 312 -7.55 23.89 3.87
CA PHE A 312 -6.51 23.14 3.19
C PHE A 312 -6.91 21.67 2.99
N ALA A 313 -7.51 21.04 4.02
CA ALA A 313 -8.01 19.67 3.92
C ALA A 313 -9.06 19.51 2.80
N GLU A 314 -9.97 20.49 2.69
CA GLU A 314 -10.99 20.48 1.62
C GLU A 314 -10.39 20.70 0.24
N LEU A 315 -9.41 21.61 0.10
CA LEU A 315 -8.63 21.78 -1.13
C LEU A 315 -7.94 20.48 -1.56
N GLN A 316 -7.35 19.74 -0.62
CA GLN A 316 -6.69 18.47 -0.92
C GLN A 316 -7.69 17.41 -1.42
N LYS A 317 -8.88 17.33 -0.83
CA LYS A 317 -9.94 16.41 -1.30
C LYS A 317 -10.42 16.77 -2.71
N GLN A 318 -10.58 18.07 -3.00
CA GLN A 318 -10.97 18.53 -4.32
C GLN A 318 -9.88 18.22 -5.35
N LEU A 319 -8.62 18.42 -5.00
CA LEU A 319 -7.49 18.08 -5.87
C LEU A 319 -7.43 16.57 -6.15
N GLU A 320 -7.61 15.72 -5.14
CA GLU A 320 -7.67 14.26 -5.31
C GLU A 320 -8.82 13.84 -6.22
N ALA A 321 -9.99 14.45 -6.09
CA ALA A 321 -11.15 14.19 -6.95
C ALA A 321 -10.88 14.63 -8.40
N ARG A 322 -10.26 15.78 -8.61
CA ARG A 322 -9.87 16.28 -9.94
C ARG A 322 -8.85 15.35 -10.60
N ILE A 323 -7.80 14.97 -9.89
CA ILE A 323 -6.80 14.01 -10.39
C ILE A 323 -7.48 12.70 -10.80
N SER A 324 -8.37 12.17 -9.97
CA SER A 324 -9.10 10.94 -10.28
C SER A 324 -9.96 11.08 -11.54
N SER A 325 -10.61 12.23 -11.73
CA SER A 325 -11.42 12.54 -12.92
C SER A 325 -10.57 12.66 -14.18
N ASP A 326 -9.45 13.39 -14.14
CA ASP A 326 -8.54 13.58 -15.27
C ASP A 326 -7.98 12.24 -15.75
N VAL A 327 -7.55 11.44 -14.80
CA VAL A 327 -6.99 10.12 -15.03
C VAL A 327 -8.03 9.19 -15.69
N TRP A 328 -9.26 9.20 -15.21
CA TRP A 328 -10.36 8.46 -15.82
C TRP A 328 -10.60 8.91 -17.26
N ALA A 329 -10.73 10.22 -17.47
CA ALA A 329 -10.97 10.80 -18.80
C ALA A 329 -9.82 10.51 -19.77
N HIS A 330 -8.56 10.50 -19.30
CA HIS A 330 -7.42 10.12 -20.12
C HIS A 330 -7.47 8.65 -20.53
N SER A 331 -7.76 7.77 -19.58
CA SER A 331 -7.91 6.32 -19.79
C SER A 331 -9.00 6.00 -20.83
N GLU A 332 -10.13 6.70 -20.77
CA GLU A 332 -11.25 6.50 -21.67
C GLU A 332 -10.94 7.01 -23.09
N ARG A 333 -10.28 8.16 -23.21
CA ARG A 333 -9.77 8.66 -24.50
C ARG A 333 -8.83 7.69 -25.17
N MET A 334 -7.94 7.03 -24.43
CA MET A 334 -7.03 6.03 -24.97
C MET A 334 -7.76 4.77 -25.44
N ARG A 335 -8.74 4.27 -24.69
CA ARG A 335 -9.59 3.13 -25.10
C ARG A 335 -10.37 3.44 -26.39
N GLN A 336 -10.90 4.66 -26.54
CA GLN A 336 -11.61 5.09 -27.74
C GLN A 336 -10.69 5.17 -28.94
N ARG A 337 -9.47 5.68 -28.81
CA ARG A 337 -8.45 5.70 -29.88
C ARG A 337 -8.07 4.31 -30.36
N GLN A 338 -8.01 3.32 -29.48
CA GLN A 338 -7.76 1.93 -29.83
C GLN A 338 -8.92 1.28 -30.61
N ARG A 339 -10.16 1.65 -30.29
CA ARG A 339 -11.36 1.16 -30.99
C ARG A 339 -11.56 1.80 -32.39
N SER A 340 -10.98 2.97 -32.63
CA SER A 340 -11.09 3.71 -33.89
C SER A 340 -9.88 3.55 -34.84
N GLY A 341 -8.90 2.69 -34.53
CA GLY A 341 -7.82 2.30 -35.43
C GLY A 341 -8.31 1.35 -36.54
N PRO A 342 -7.64 1.30 -37.72
CA PRO A 342 -8.15 0.59 -38.87
C PRO A 342 -8.41 -0.89 -38.57
N ALA A 343 -9.57 -1.34 -39.05
CA ALA A 343 -10.04 -2.71 -38.99
C ALA A 343 -9.11 -3.62 -39.81
N ASP A 344 -8.14 -4.21 -39.11
CA ASP A 344 -7.41 -5.42 -39.57
C ASP A 344 -6.57 -5.95 -38.38
N ARG A 345 -7.23 -6.57 -37.42
CA ARG A 345 -6.66 -7.63 -36.58
C ARG A 345 -7.77 -8.54 -36.09
N GLU A 346 -7.61 -9.81 -36.42
CA GLU A 346 -8.49 -10.92 -36.09
C GLU A 346 -9.03 -10.91 -34.68
N GLN A 347 -10.29 -11.26 -34.56
CA GLN A 347 -11.09 -11.40 -33.36
C GLN A 347 -10.37 -12.22 -32.28
N LEU A 348 -9.87 -11.55 -31.26
CA LEU A 348 -9.69 -12.17 -29.97
C LEU A 348 -11.06 -12.10 -29.25
N PRO A 349 -11.49 -13.18 -28.58
CA PRO A 349 -12.79 -13.23 -27.95
C PRO A 349 -12.92 -12.11 -26.92
N ALA A 350 -14.10 -11.47 -26.92
CA ALA A 350 -14.48 -10.49 -25.94
C ALA A 350 -14.28 -11.09 -24.53
N MET A 351 -13.38 -10.52 -23.75
CA MET A 351 -13.37 -10.72 -22.32
C MET A 351 -14.57 -9.95 -21.78
N ASP A 352 -15.53 -10.73 -21.31
CA ASP A 352 -16.70 -10.24 -20.60
C ASP A 352 -16.29 -9.33 -19.44
N ASP A 353 -17.14 -8.37 -19.17
CA ASP A 353 -17.11 -7.45 -18.06
C ASP A 353 -16.73 -8.20 -16.76
N PHE A 354 -15.49 -8.10 -16.35
CA PHE A 354 -15.10 -8.48 -15.00
C PHE A 354 -15.55 -7.36 -14.07
N ASP A 355 -16.67 -7.60 -13.45
CA ASP A 355 -17.12 -6.93 -12.23
C ASP A 355 -15.98 -6.86 -11.20
N ASP A 356 -16.04 -5.87 -10.35
CA ASP A 356 -15.19 -5.44 -9.23
C ASP A 356 -14.56 -6.54 -8.32
N ALA A 357 -14.11 -7.66 -8.85
CA ALA A 357 -13.82 -8.91 -8.14
C ALA A 357 -12.33 -9.21 -7.89
N ASP A 358 -11.43 -8.22 -7.98
CA ASP A 358 -9.99 -8.45 -7.69
C ASP A 358 -9.60 -8.18 -6.21
N ALA A 359 -10.52 -8.46 -5.32
CA ALA A 359 -10.20 -8.53 -3.90
C ALA A 359 -9.71 -9.95 -3.57
N THR A 360 -8.60 -10.07 -2.87
CA THR A 360 -8.15 -11.36 -2.34
C THR A 360 -9.11 -11.78 -1.24
N GLU A 361 -9.85 -12.86 -1.49
CA GLU A 361 -10.77 -13.44 -0.52
C GLU A 361 -9.99 -14.30 0.49
N VAL A 362 -10.15 -14.02 1.79
CA VAL A 362 -9.54 -14.80 2.87
C VAL A 362 -10.65 -15.42 3.68
N LEU A 363 -10.69 -16.75 3.69
CA LEU A 363 -11.63 -17.52 4.48
C LEU A 363 -10.99 -17.85 5.84
N TYR A 364 -11.63 -17.44 6.92
CA TYR A 364 -11.29 -17.86 8.26
C TYR A 364 -12.30 -18.88 8.73
N VAL A 365 -11.87 -20.13 8.90
CA VAL A 365 -12.68 -21.23 9.43
C VAL A 365 -12.14 -21.62 10.80
N ARG A 366 -13.02 -21.80 11.76
CA ARG A 366 -12.70 -22.29 13.09
C ARG A 366 -13.53 -23.52 13.39
N ASP A 367 -12.86 -24.59 13.79
CA ASP A 367 -13.48 -25.81 14.33
C ASP A 367 -13.90 -25.62 15.79
#